data_e1870b955c7573371c5f30f68ed84001
#
_entry.id   e1870b955c7573371c5f30f68ed84001
#
_cell.length_a   1.000
_cell.length_b   1.000
_cell.length_c   1.000
_cell.angle_alpha   90.00
_cell.angle_beta   90.00
_cell.angle_gamma   90.00
#
_symmetry.space_group_name_H-M   'P 1'
#
loop_
_entity.id
_entity.type
_entity.pdbx_description
1 polymer ?
#
loop_
_entity_poly.entity_id
_entity_poly.type
_entity_poly.pdbx_seq_one_letter_code
_entity_poly.pdbx_strand_id
1 'polypeptide(L)'
;MKLRCALLLTLWLEMATLGTGSERCDDWGVDTMKQIQLYDGEPARIKCPLFETFLKFNYSTAHSAGLTLIWYWIGQDRDLEEPINFRLPDSRISKEKDTLWFRPAQLNDTGNYTCMLRNTTYCSKVAFPLEVVQKDPGFCISHAIKPMEEMFYLEHAHEIIPCPDIDGFYPPSAKPTIKWYKNCVFVKDFYDIYPHGPNLTFGIIRDTFKGDYTCIVTFQENGRAYNLTRTVRMKVVGSPNKALPPQFTSPNEKVVYKLEPGEDLVLPCQVYFTFLKDSRTEVWWTIDGKNTDDITDPRVKVTQSEIAQLFGDKDTVRMLTIAKVTPEDLKRNYICHARNSKGEVQQQALVKMKVCKNQTTPLLAGPP
;
A
#
# COMPACT_ATOMS: atom_id res chain seq x y z
N MET A 1 -5.15 -47.79 83.93
CA MET A 1 -4.67 -47.61 82.51
C MET A 1 -5.74 -46.85 81.76
N LYS A 2 -5.60 -45.59 81.57
CA LYS A 2 -6.53 -44.72 80.75
C LYS A 2 -5.67 -43.94 79.79
N LEU A 3 -5.77 -44.28 78.48
CA LEU A 3 -5.16 -43.55 77.37
C LEU A 3 -6.01 -42.32 77.07
N ARG A 4 -5.43 -41.16 77.19
CA ARG A 4 -6.04 -39.94 76.71
C ARG A 4 -5.59 -39.62 75.28
N CYS A 5 -6.51 -39.68 74.35
CA CYS A 5 -6.33 -39.19 72.99
C CYS A 5 -6.34 -37.70 73.01
N ALA A 6 -5.24 -37.04 72.59
CA ALA A 6 -5.16 -35.61 72.32
C ALA A 6 -5.53 -35.39 70.86
N LEU A 7 -6.66 -34.72 70.65
CA LEU A 7 -7.05 -34.16 69.33
C LEU A 7 -6.18 -32.91 69.02
N LEU A 8 -5.29 -33.04 68.09
CA LEU A 8 -4.62 -31.88 67.47
C LEU A 8 -5.54 -31.29 66.37
N LEU A 9 -6.19 -30.18 66.70
CA LEU A 9 -6.82 -29.33 65.72
C LEU A 9 -5.73 -28.59 64.94
N THR A 10 -5.42 -29.02 63.73
CA THR A 10 -4.64 -28.24 62.78
C THR A 10 -5.55 -27.20 62.13
N LEU A 11 -5.44 -25.95 62.57
CA LEU A 11 -5.96 -24.78 61.84
C LEU A 11 -5.15 -24.67 60.55
N TRP A 12 -5.81 -24.97 59.43
CA TRP A 12 -5.36 -24.56 58.12
C TRP A 12 -5.67 -23.05 58.01
N LEU A 13 -4.65 -22.21 58.18
CA LEU A 13 -4.66 -20.84 57.66
C LEU A 13 -4.59 -20.98 56.13
N GLU A 14 -5.71 -20.84 55.46
CA GLU A 14 -5.73 -20.48 54.08
C GLU A 14 -5.17 -19.04 53.96
N MET A 15 -3.88 -18.94 53.68
CA MET A 15 -3.35 -17.72 53.11
C MET A 15 -4.05 -17.53 51.74
N ALA A 16 -5.08 -16.72 51.71
CA ALA A 16 -5.54 -16.13 50.50
C ALA A 16 -4.36 -15.32 49.91
N THR A 17 -3.62 -15.94 49.02
CA THR A 17 -2.72 -15.22 48.14
C THR A 17 -3.63 -14.28 47.36
N LEU A 18 -3.65 -13.02 47.77
CA LEU A 18 -4.06 -11.91 46.90
C LEU A 18 -3.17 -12.02 45.67
N GLY A 19 -3.65 -12.75 44.68
CA GLY A 19 -3.12 -12.71 43.33
C GLY A 19 -3.19 -11.27 42.87
N THR A 20 -2.05 -10.60 42.89
CA THR A 20 -1.87 -9.39 42.07
C THR A 20 -2.06 -9.87 40.66
N GLY A 21 -3.31 -9.79 40.18
CA GLY A 21 -3.62 -9.99 38.80
C GLY A 21 -2.81 -8.96 38.03
N SER A 22 -1.76 -9.42 37.40
CA SER A 22 -1.11 -8.65 36.35
C SER A 22 -2.21 -8.35 35.33
N GLU A 23 -2.78 -7.15 35.42
CA GLU A 23 -3.72 -6.67 34.42
C GLU A 23 -3.06 -6.80 33.07
N ARG A 24 -3.49 -7.78 32.26
CA ARG A 24 -3.02 -7.91 30.87
C ARG A 24 -3.55 -6.70 30.12
N CYS A 25 -2.64 -5.81 29.71
CA CYS A 25 -2.97 -4.81 28.70
C CYS A 25 -3.35 -5.50 27.40
N ASP A 26 -4.41 -5.04 26.76
CA ASP A 26 -4.68 -5.33 25.36
C ASP A 26 -3.56 -4.69 24.52
N ASP A 27 -2.65 -5.53 24.05
CA ASP A 27 -1.47 -5.12 23.28
C ASP A 27 -1.71 -5.35 21.79
N TRP A 28 -1.80 -4.27 21.04
CA TRP A 28 -2.05 -4.31 19.60
C TRP A 28 -0.77 -4.58 18.78
N GLY A 29 0.39 -4.67 19.44
CA GLY A 29 1.68 -5.05 18.85
C GLY A 29 2.31 -4.02 17.92
N VAL A 30 3.63 -4.13 17.74
CA VAL A 30 4.42 -3.25 16.83
C VAL A 30 4.20 -3.63 15.36
N ASP A 31 4.02 -4.92 15.08
CA ASP A 31 3.99 -5.47 13.71
C ASP A 31 2.76 -5.04 12.90
N THR A 32 1.74 -4.50 13.56
CA THR A 32 0.52 -4.03 12.91
C THR A 32 0.61 -2.58 12.41
N MET A 33 1.61 -1.83 12.87
CA MET A 33 1.74 -0.41 12.60
C MET A 33 2.83 -0.12 11.57
N LYS A 34 2.50 0.75 10.60
CA LYS A 34 3.50 1.27 9.67
C LYS A 34 4.46 2.20 10.40
N GLN A 35 5.74 2.16 9.99
CA GLN A 35 6.75 3.09 10.45
C GLN A 35 6.35 4.54 10.16
N ILE A 36 6.41 5.40 11.17
CA ILE A 36 6.20 6.84 11.03
C ILE A 36 7.56 7.48 10.74
N GLN A 37 7.62 8.28 9.68
CA GLN A 37 8.85 8.95 9.27
C GLN A 37 8.72 10.46 9.39
N LEU A 38 9.72 11.12 9.98
CA LEU A 38 9.77 12.55 10.20
C LEU A 38 11.07 13.14 9.65
N TYR A 39 11.05 14.42 9.30
CA TYR A 39 12.27 15.15 8.93
C TYR A 39 12.98 15.73 10.15
N ASP A 40 14.30 15.56 10.18
CA ASP A 40 15.18 16.22 11.15
C ASP A 40 15.07 17.76 11.07
N GLY A 41 14.97 18.40 12.22
CA GLY A 41 14.85 19.87 12.34
C GLY A 41 13.46 20.43 12.05
N GLU A 42 12.47 19.60 11.67
CA GLU A 42 11.10 20.03 11.39
C GLU A 42 10.16 19.79 12.58
N PRO A 43 9.12 20.63 12.78
CA PRO A 43 8.07 20.34 13.75
C PRO A 43 7.27 19.13 13.29
N ALA A 44 6.90 18.27 14.22
CA ALA A 44 6.13 17.08 13.94
C ALA A 44 5.11 16.79 15.04
N ARG A 45 4.06 16.07 14.69
CA ARG A 45 3.03 15.61 15.62
C ARG A 45 2.62 14.17 15.29
N ILE A 46 2.37 13.41 16.33
CA ILE A 46 1.94 12.02 16.22
C ILE A 46 0.74 11.83 17.12
N LYS A 47 -0.41 11.51 16.55
CA LYS A 47 -1.57 11.06 17.32
C LYS A 47 -1.37 9.65 17.80
N CYS A 48 -1.92 9.33 18.97
CA CYS A 48 -1.94 7.97 19.48
C CYS A 48 -2.81 7.08 18.57
N PRO A 49 -2.24 6.07 17.92
CA PRO A 49 -2.98 5.22 16.98
C PRO A 49 -4.14 4.46 17.62
N LEU A 50 -4.16 4.30 18.94
CA LEU A 50 -5.29 3.67 19.64
C LEU A 50 -6.62 4.30 19.26
N PHE A 51 -6.71 5.64 19.24
CA PHE A 51 -7.95 6.36 18.97
C PHE A 51 -8.35 6.40 17.49
N GLU A 52 -7.38 6.28 16.59
CA GLU A 52 -7.63 6.34 15.15
C GLU A 52 -7.97 4.97 14.55
N THR A 53 -7.37 3.90 15.09
CA THR A 53 -7.39 2.59 14.45
C THR A 53 -8.12 1.52 15.25
N PHE A 54 -7.96 1.52 16.58
CA PHE A 54 -8.36 0.37 17.40
C PHE A 54 -9.55 0.63 18.30
N LEU A 55 -9.73 1.86 18.80
CA LEU A 55 -10.79 2.19 19.74
C LEU A 55 -11.99 2.82 19.03
N LYS A 56 -13.20 2.50 19.52
CA LYS A 56 -14.44 3.06 18.99
C LYS A 56 -14.83 4.41 19.61
N PHE A 57 -14.00 4.95 20.49
CA PHE A 57 -14.22 6.21 21.21
C PHE A 57 -13.00 7.12 21.11
N ASN A 58 -13.22 8.42 21.24
CA ASN A 58 -12.16 9.43 21.12
C ASN A 58 -11.51 9.71 22.49
N TYR A 59 -10.42 10.50 22.46
CA TYR A 59 -9.67 10.89 23.65
C TYR A 59 -10.53 11.58 24.71
N SER A 60 -11.44 12.48 24.32
CA SER A 60 -12.28 13.21 25.27
C SER A 60 -13.19 12.28 26.05
N THR A 61 -13.77 11.30 25.39
CA THR A 61 -14.58 10.25 26.03
C THR A 61 -13.75 9.42 26.99
N ALA A 62 -12.55 9.00 26.59
CA ALA A 62 -11.62 8.24 27.44
C ALA A 62 -11.24 9.02 28.70
N HIS A 63 -10.87 10.28 28.55
CA HIS A 63 -10.49 11.16 29.65
C HIS A 63 -11.66 11.38 30.62
N SER A 64 -12.87 11.59 30.12
CA SER A 64 -14.08 11.72 30.96
C SER A 64 -14.42 10.43 31.73
N ALA A 65 -14.01 9.28 31.22
CA ALA A 65 -14.12 7.98 31.89
C ALA A 65 -12.99 7.69 32.88
N GLY A 66 -12.12 8.67 33.16
CA GLY A 66 -10.98 8.53 34.10
C GLY A 66 -9.79 7.75 33.55
N LEU A 67 -9.73 7.54 32.22
CA LEU A 67 -8.57 6.92 31.58
C LEU A 67 -7.44 7.92 31.40
N THR A 68 -6.21 7.49 31.65
CA THR A 68 -4.99 8.27 31.49
C THR A 68 -4.19 7.74 30.31
N LEU A 69 -3.78 8.62 29.40
CA LEU A 69 -2.89 8.30 28.29
C LEU A 69 -1.43 8.60 28.70
N ILE A 70 -0.59 7.58 28.62
CA ILE A 70 0.84 7.63 28.93
C ILE A 70 1.61 7.31 27.66
N TRP A 71 2.70 8.04 27.43
CA TRP A 71 3.62 7.79 26.34
C TRP A 71 4.93 7.23 26.85
N TYR A 72 5.42 6.20 26.18
CA TYR A 72 6.71 5.57 26.42
C TYR A 72 7.57 5.65 25.17
N TRP A 73 8.86 5.54 25.36
CA TRP A 73 9.86 5.53 24.31
C TRP A 73 10.98 4.54 24.63
N ILE A 74 11.44 3.83 23.59
CA ILE A 74 12.60 2.97 23.60
C ILE A 74 13.53 3.48 22.51
N GLY A 75 14.69 4.02 22.88
CA GLY A 75 15.73 4.44 21.93
C GLY A 75 16.39 3.26 21.24
N GLN A 76 17.10 3.54 20.16
CA GLN A 76 17.77 2.52 19.34
C GLN A 76 18.76 1.62 20.11
N ASP A 77 19.41 2.17 21.14
CA ASP A 77 20.45 1.49 21.93
C ASP A 77 19.97 1.08 23.34
N ARG A 78 18.66 0.96 23.56
CA ARG A 78 18.07 0.69 24.88
C ARG A 78 17.07 -0.46 24.80
N ASP A 79 17.12 -1.32 25.83
CA ASP A 79 16.21 -2.48 25.95
C ASP A 79 15.00 -2.20 26.85
N LEU A 80 14.96 -1.03 27.51
CA LEU A 80 13.91 -0.68 28.47
C LEU A 80 13.03 0.46 27.97
N GLU A 81 11.72 0.27 28.11
CA GLU A 81 10.68 1.23 27.82
C GLU A 81 10.63 2.29 28.94
N GLU A 82 10.89 3.55 28.61
CA GLU A 82 10.88 4.65 29.57
C GLU A 82 9.69 5.58 29.34
N PRO A 83 8.95 6.00 30.37
CA PRO A 83 7.88 6.99 30.23
C PRO A 83 8.46 8.35 29.84
N ILE A 84 7.87 9.00 28.84
CA ILE A 84 8.31 10.32 28.39
C ILE A 84 7.92 11.37 29.47
N ASN A 85 8.90 12.08 29.97
CA ASN A 85 8.68 13.13 30.95
C ASN A 85 8.49 14.50 30.27
N PHE A 86 7.26 15.00 30.28
CA PHE A 86 6.88 16.30 29.70
C PHE A 86 7.03 17.51 30.66
N ARG A 87 7.48 17.28 31.88
CA ARG A 87 7.59 18.33 32.90
C ARG A 87 8.93 19.05 32.90
N LEU A 88 9.87 18.63 32.05
CA LEU A 88 11.18 19.29 31.96
C LEU A 88 10.99 20.68 31.34
N PRO A 89 11.55 21.74 31.96
CA PRO A 89 11.58 23.06 31.35
C PRO A 89 12.32 22.97 30.00
N ASP A 90 11.85 23.69 29.01
CA ASP A 90 12.40 23.73 27.64
C ASP A 90 12.33 22.40 26.86
N SER A 91 11.46 21.49 27.29
CA SER A 91 11.25 20.25 26.55
C SER A 91 10.69 20.56 25.18
N ARG A 92 11.46 20.19 24.11
CA ARG A 92 10.98 20.26 22.72
C ARG A 92 9.94 19.19 22.39
N ILE A 93 9.77 18.19 23.27
CA ILE A 93 8.74 17.17 23.18
C ILE A 93 7.64 17.50 24.19
N SER A 94 6.42 17.63 23.71
CA SER A 94 5.26 17.95 24.54
C SER A 94 4.06 17.05 24.19
N LYS A 95 3.10 16.98 25.10
CA LYS A 95 1.86 16.22 24.92
C LYS A 95 0.68 17.18 24.93
N GLU A 96 -0.15 17.09 23.88
CA GLU A 96 -1.42 17.79 23.79
C GLU A 96 -2.55 16.79 23.53
N LYS A 97 -3.39 16.52 24.54
CA LYS A 97 -4.43 15.49 24.48
C LYS A 97 -3.85 14.11 24.11
N ASP A 98 -4.23 13.60 22.94
CA ASP A 98 -3.78 12.34 22.38
C ASP A 98 -2.57 12.46 21.45
N THR A 99 -2.01 13.65 21.31
CA THR A 99 -0.96 13.98 20.36
C THR A 99 0.36 14.25 21.06
N LEU A 100 1.43 13.62 20.57
CA LEU A 100 2.82 13.89 20.91
C LEU A 100 3.38 14.89 19.90
N TRP A 101 3.95 15.99 20.40
CA TRP A 101 4.56 17.05 19.60
C TRP A 101 6.06 17.06 19.73
N PHE A 102 6.74 17.27 18.60
CA PHE A 102 8.17 17.54 18.50
C PHE A 102 8.37 18.96 17.95
N ARG A 103 9.12 19.81 18.65
CA ARG A 103 9.40 21.20 18.24
C ARG A 103 10.89 21.54 18.39
N PRO A 104 11.76 21.11 17.45
CA PRO A 104 11.59 20.21 16.32
C PRO A 104 11.87 18.74 16.66
N ALA A 105 11.58 17.83 15.71
CA ALA A 105 12.11 16.47 15.73
C ALA A 105 13.63 16.46 15.47
N GLN A 106 14.33 15.49 16.04
CA GLN A 106 15.77 15.30 15.91
C GLN A 106 16.10 13.82 15.62
N LEU A 107 17.23 13.56 14.98
CA LEU A 107 17.67 12.18 14.65
C LEU A 107 17.64 11.23 15.86
N ASN A 108 17.99 11.75 17.04
CA ASN A 108 17.99 10.99 18.30
C ASN A 108 16.58 10.64 18.81
N ASP A 109 15.51 11.14 18.19
CA ASP A 109 14.14 10.73 18.51
C ASP A 109 13.74 9.44 17.82
N THR A 110 14.56 8.91 16.93
CA THR A 110 14.34 7.62 16.31
C THR A 110 14.25 6.52 17.37
N GLY A 111 13.23 5.66 17.26
CA GLY A 111 13.01 4.59 18.22
C GLY A 111 11.56 4.07 18.19
N ASN A 112 11.25 3.20 19.13
CA ASN A 112 9.88 2.69 19.28
C ASN A 112 9.13 3.53 20.32
N TYR A 113 7.94 3.97 19.95
CA TYR A 113 7.04 4.72 20.79
C TYR A 113 5.82 3.87 21.13
N THR A 114 5.40 3.93 22.39
CA THR A 114 4.18 3.26 22.86
C THR A 114 3.23 4.31 23.42
N CYS A 115 2.00 4.33 22.98
CA CYS A 115 0.95 5.02 23.70
C CYS A 115 0.06 4.00 24.43
N MET A 116 -0.11 4.22 25.75
CA MET A 116 -0.86 3.35 26.63
C MET A 116 -2.00 4.13 27.28
N LEU A 117 -3.21 3.64 27.15
CA LEU A 117 -4.41 4.17 27.77
C LEU A 117 -4.85 3.25 28.92
N ARG A 118 -4.87 3.77 30.15
CA ARG A 118 -5.16 2.94 31.33
C ARG A 118 -5.84 3.67 32.48
N ASN A 119 -6.51 2.88 33.31
CA ASN A 119 -6.87 3.21 34.69
C ASN A 119 -6.65 1.95 35.58
N THR A 120 -7.36 1.82 36.71
CA THR A 120 -7.26 0.67 37.60
C THR A 120 -7.84 -0.64 37.06
N THR A 121 -8.73 -0.57 36.07
CA THR A 121 -9.49 -1.73 35.53
C THR A 121 -9.34 -1.92 34.03
N TYR A 122 -8.75 -0.97 33.35
CA TYR A 122 -8.60 -0.98 31.87
C TYR A 122 -7.16 -0.68 31.48
N CYS A 123 -6.62 -1.42 30.53
CA CYS A 123 -5.32 -1.15 29.93
C CYS A 123 -5.34 -1.57 28.45
N SER A 124 -5.00 -0.63 27.56
CA SER A 124 -4.79 -0.87 26.15
C SER A 124 -3.57 -0.10 25.65
N LYS A 125 -2.71 -0.71 24.87
CA LYS A 125 -1.49 -0.08 24.36
C LYS A 125 -1.23 -0.45 22.91
N VAL A 126 -0.51 0.41 22.20
CA VAL A 126 0.02 0.16 20.86
C VAL A 126 1.41 0.74 20.76
N ALA A 127 2.33 -0.05 20.24
CA ALA A 127 3.68 0.38 19.92
C ALA A 127 3.83 0.59 18.42
N PHE A 128 4.68 1.54 18.02
CA PHE A 128 4.97 1.82 16.61
C PHE A 128 6.39 2.33 16.44
N PRO A 129 7.07 1.98 15.35
CA PRO A 129 8.39 2.49 15.04
C PRO A 129 8.31 3.91 14.48
N LEU A 130 9.21 4.79 14.96
CA LEU A 130 9.41 6.14 14.48
C LEU A 130 10.84 6.31 14.01
N GLU A 131 11.02 6.88 12.84
CA GLU A 131 12.31 7.19 12.25
C GLU A 131 12.38 8.68 11.90
N VAL A 132 13.44 9.34 12.35
CA VAL A 132 13.75 10.71 11.94
C VAL A 132 14.88 10.66 10.92
N VAL A 133 14.68 11.26 9.77
CA VAL A 133 15.61 11.22 8.64
C VAL A 133 16.03 12.62 8.20
N GLN A 134 17.22 12.72 7.64
CA GLN A 134 17.69 13.94 6.99
C GLN A 134 17.21 13.98 5.54
N LYS A 135 17.09 15.19 4.99
CA LYS A 135 16.94 15.37 3.55
C LYS A 135 18.21 14.93 2.85
N ASP A 136 18.06 14.35 1.69
CA ASP A 136 19.20 13.87 0.91
C ASP A 136 20.06 15.05 0.44
N PRO A 137 21.38 14.90 0.36
CA PRO A 137 22.26 15.97 -0.08
C PRO A 137 21.88 16.49 -1.49
N GLY A 138 21.61 17.79 -1.57
CA GLY A 138 21.21 18.43 -2.84
C GLY A 138 19.73 18.27 -3.22
N PHE A 139 18.92 17.63 -2.36
CA PHE A 139 17.48 17.46 -2.57
C PHE A 139 16.66 18.21 -1.53
N CYS A 140 15.42 18.52 -1.85
CA CYS A 140 14.47 19.14 -0.93
C CYS A 140 13.71 18.11 -0.06
N ILE A 141 13.89 16.82 -0.34
CA ILE A 141 13.25 15.67 0.31
C ILE A 141 14.28 14.60 0.69
N SER A 142 13.85 13.56 1.40
CA SER A 142 14.57 12.30 1.53
C SER A 142 13.84 11.21 0.76
N HIS A 143 14.58 10.37 0.02
CA HIS A 143 14.04 9.19 -0.65
C HIS A 143 13.62 8.07 0.32
N ALA A 144 14.06 8.16 1.59
CA ALA A 144 13.59 7.26 2.64
C ALA A 144 12.11 7.48 2.98
N ILE A 145 11.61 8.73 2.86
CA ILE A 145 10.20 9.05 3.11
C ILE A 145 9.37 8.84 1.84
N LYS A 146 8.46 7.88 1.90
CA LYS A 146 7.55 7.62 0.78
C LYS A 146 6.50 8.73 0.67
N PRO A 147 6.42 9.45 -0.45
CA PRO A 147 5.42 10.49 -0.63
C PRO A 147 4.00 9.92 -0.73
N MET A 148 3.01 10.71 -0.36
CA MET A 148 1.61 10.40 -0.63
C MET A 148 1.38 10.40 -2.13
N GLU A 149 0.73 9.37 -2.67
CA GLU A 149 0.46 9.24 -4.09
C GLU A 149 -0.95 9.71 -4.43
N GLU A 150 -1.08 10.58 -5.41
CA GLU A 150 -2.36 11.02 -5.97
C GLU A 150 -2.41 10.80 -7.47
N MET A 151 -3.59 10.41 -7.96
CA MET A 151 -3.83 10.11 -9.37
C MET A 151 -4.68 11.19 -10.00
N PHE A 152 -4.21 11.72 -11.13
CA PHE A 152 -4.88 12.73 -11.94
C PHE A 152 -5.13 12.20 -13.34
N TYR A 153 -6.27 12.53 -13.91
CA TYR A 153 -6.63 12.08 -15.24
C TYR A 153 -6.06 13.01 -16.31
N LEU A 154 -5.48 12.39 -17.34
CA LEU A 154 -4.99 13.14 -18.51
C LEU A 154 -6.11 13.99 -19.12
N GLU A 155 -5.78 15.22 -19.55
CA GLU A 155 -6.70 16.21 -20.15
C GLU A 155 -7.77 16.78 -19.20
N HIS A 156 -7.82 16.39 -17.92
CA HIS A 156 -8.63 17.10 -16.94
C HIS A 156 -8.05 18.50 -16.69
N ALA A 157 -8.91 19.46 -16.41
CA ALA A 157 -8.53 20.84 -16.18
C ALA A 157 -8.81 21.27 -14.74
N HIS A 158 -8.06 22.29 -14.30
CA HIS A 158 -8.25 22.93 -12.99
C HIS A 158 -8.10 21.99 -11.77
N GLU A 159 -7.25 20.97 -11.90
CA GLU A 159 -6.91 20.08 -10.80
C GLU A 159 -6.06 20.78 -9.75
N ILE A 160 -6.20 20.39 -8.50
CA ILE A 160 -5.53 21.04 -7.36
C ILE A 160 -4.84 19.98 -6.51
N ILE A 161 -3.56 20.24 -6.16
CA ILE A 161 -2.84 19.53 -5.10
C ILE A 161 -2.78 20.44 -3.87
N PRO A 162 -3.47 20.14 -2.77
CA PRO A 162 -3.28 20.83 -1.51
C PRO A 162 -1.96 20.40 -0.85
N CYS A 163 -1.30 21.31 -0.12
CA CYS A 163 -0.18 20.97 0.75
C CYS A 163 -0.74 20.17 1.95
N PRO A 164 -0.43 18.88 2.08
CA PRO A 164 -1.13 18.02 3.03
C PRO A 164 -0.66 18.24 4.47
N ASP A 165 -1.56 17.99 5.44
CA ASP A 165 -1.26 17.97 6.88
C ASP A 165 -0.42 19.17 7.38
N ILE A 166 -0.87 20.39 7.06
CA ILE A 166 -0.23 21.62 7.54
C ILE A 166 -1.04 22.33 8.62
N ASP A 167 -2.32 22.02 8.73
CA ASP A 167 -3.23 22.69 9.66
C ASP A 167 -2.84 22.41 11.12
N GLY A 168 -2.85 23.46 11.95
CA GLY A 168 -2.54 23.37 13.36
C GLY A 168 -1.04 23.27 13.72
N PHE A 169 -0.12 23.33 12.75
CA PHE A 169 1.31 23.42 13.01
C PHE A 169 1.76 24.84 13.38
N TYR A 170 1.02 25.82 12.98
CA TYR A 170 1.27 27.23 13.28
C TYR A 170 0.00 27.91 13.79
N PRO A 171 0.13 28.94 14.64
CA PRO A 171 -1.03 29.64 15.18
C PRO A 171 -1.81 30.37 14.05
N PRO A 172 -3.12 30.55 14.18
CA PRO A 172 -3.95 31.22 13.16
C PRO A 172 -3.49 32.65 12.82
N SER A 173 -2.78 33.30 13.73
CA SER A 173 -2.20 34.65 13.53
C SER A 173 -0.90 34.66 12.71
N ALA A 174 -0.25 33.49 12.54
CA ALA A 174 0.95 33.37 11.75
C ALA A 174 0.62 33.52 10.24
N LYS A 175 1.53 34.18 9.54
CA LYS A 175 1.46 34.30 8.07
C LYS A 175 2.57 33.42 7.47
N PRO A 176 2.32 32.11 7.26
CA PRO A 176 3.34 31.22 6.71
C PRO A 176 3.67 31.61 5.27
N THR A 177 4.92 31.44 4.88
CA THR A 177 5.33 31.50 3.49
C THR A 177 5.35 30.07 2.93
N ILE A 178 4.66 29.81 1.85
CA ILE A 178 4.59 28.49 1.21
C ILE A 178 5.25 28.57 -0.16
N LYS A 179 6.23 27.70 -0.38
CA LYS A 179 6.92 27.56 -1.66
C LYS A 179 6.73 26.16 -2.19
N TRP A 180 6.45 26.06 -3.49
CA TRP A 180 6.24 24.80 -4.16
C TRP A 180 7.42 24.44 -5.07
N TYR A 181 7.75 23.15 -5.08
CA TYR A 181 8.81 22.57 -5.90
C TYR A 181 8.28 21.35 -6.64
N LYS A 182 8.71 21.16 -7.89
CA LYS A 182 8.51 19.92 -8.66
C LYS A 182 9.85 19.23 -8.80
N ASN A 183 9.98 17.99 -8.31
CA ASN A 183 11.25 17.26 -8.29
C ASN A 183 12.40 18.14 -7.74
N CYS A 184 12.13 18.89 -6.68
CA CYS A 184 13.02 19.87 -6.03
C CYS A 184 13.40 21.11 -6.86
N VAL A 185 12.79 21.32 -8.03
CA VAL A 185 12.92 22.56 -8.83
C VAL A 185 11.77 23.50 -8.49
N PHE A 186 12.04 24.79 -8.31
CA PHE A 186 11.03 25.78 -7.92
C PHE A 186 9.92 25.93 -8.98
N VAL A 187 8.65 25.83 -8.57
CA VAL A 187 7.50 25.73 -9.48
C VAL A 187 7.26 27.01 -10.31
N LYS A 188 7.74 28.18 -9.88
CA LYS A 188 7.56 29.44 -10.63
C LYS A 188 8.00 29.34 -12.11
N ASP A 189 8.92 28.41 -12.40
CA ASP A 189 9.51 28.25 -13.71
C ASP A 189 8.75 27.24 -14.61
N PHE A 190 7.63 26.69 -14.14
CA PHE A 190 6.84 25.71 -14.89
C PHE A 190 5.59 26.35 -15.51
N TYR A 191 5.42 26.11 -16.80
CA TYR A 191 4.22 26.53 -17.53
C TYR A 191 3.00 25.73 -17.09
N ASP A 192 1.85 26.41 -16.96
CA ASP A 192 0.54 25.82 -16.68
C ASP A 192 0.42 25.19 -15.27
N ILE A 193 1.30 25.59 -14.32
CA ILE A 193 1.28 25.22 -12.91
C ILE A 193 1.33 26.48 -12.06
N TYR A 194 0.32 26.69 -11.21
CA TYR A 194 0.09 27.94 -10.50
C TYR A 194 0.04 27.73 -8.99
N PRO A 195 1.04 28.21 -8.21
CA PRO A 195 0.99 28.16 -6.75
C PRO A 195 0.09 29.28 -6.19
N HIS A 196 -0.87 28.87 -5.35
CA HIS A 196 -1.76 29.77 -4.62
C HIS A 196 -1.75 29.42 -3.12
N GLY A 197 -0.76 29.91 -2.37
CA GLY A 197 -0.59 29.58 -0.96
C GLY A 197 -0.46 28.06 -0.75
N PRO A 198 -1.36 27.45 0.04
CA PRO A 198 -1.29 26.02 0.31
C PRO A 198 -1.72 25.14 -0.88
N ASN A 199 -2.26 25.71 -1.93
CA ASN A 199 -2.76 24.97 -3.09
C ASN A 199 -1.87 25.17 -4.30
N LEU A 200 -1.64 24.10 -5.04
CA LEU A 200 -0.99 24.11 -6.34
C LEU A 200 -2.03 23.74 -7.39
N THR A 201 -2.35 24.68 -8.28
CA THR A 201 -3.38 24.52 -9.33
C THR A 201 -2.72 24.22 -10.66
N PHE A 202 -3.29 23.28 -11.39
CA PHE A 202 -2.86 22.88 -12.72
C PHE A 202 -3.87 23.37 -13.76
N GLY A 203 -3.39 23.77 -14.93
CA GLY A 203 -4.24 23.99 -16.08
C GLY A 203 -4.80 22.67 -16.62
N ILE A 204 -4.45 22.30 -17.85
CA ILE A 204 -4.84 20.98 -18.40
C ILE A 204 -3.77 19.95 -18.06
N ILE A 205 -4.16 18.87 -17.40
CA ILE A 205 -3.24 17.79 -17.00
C ILE A 205 -2.59 17.15 -18.21
N ARG A 206 -1.26 17.08 -18.19
CA ARG A 206 -0.39 16.47 -19.21
C ARG A 206 0.53 15.44 -18.57
N ASP A 207 1.00 14.47 -19.34
CA ASP A 207 1.96 13.45 -18.84
C ASP A 207 3.23 14.07 -18.27
N THR A 208 3.68 15.19 -18.80
CA THR A 208 4.86 15.93 -18.32
C THR A 208 4.69 16.48 -16.90
N PHE A 209 3.48 16.47 -16.34
CA PHE A 209 3.22 16.94 -14.98
C PHE A 209 3.47 15.88 -13.92
N LYS A 210 3.56 14.60 -14.27
CA LYS A 210 3.95 13.55 -13.32
C LYS A 210 5.25 13.89 -12.58
N GLY A 211 5.33 13.52 -11.32
CA GLY A 211 6.51 13.78 -10.48
C GLY A 211 6.15 14.11 -9.04
N ASP A 212 7.16 14.44 -8.27
CA ASP A 212 7.03 14.77 -6.84
C ASP A 212 6.85 16.29 -6.68
N TYR A 213 5.71 16.67 -6.11
CA TYR A 213 5.40 18.05 -5.75
C TYR A 213 5.58 18.25 -4.27
N THR A 214 6.52 19.12 -3.90
CA THR A 214 6.90 19.39 -2.52
C THR A 214 6.53 20.83 -2.15
N CYS A 215 5.70 20.99 -1.12
CA CYS A 215 5.46 22.27 -0.48
C CYS A 215 6.36 22.40 0.76
N ILE A 216 7.02 23.55 0.89
CA ILE A 216 7.79 23.92 2.08
C ILE A 216 7.09 25.12 2.71
N VAL A 217 6.52 24.91 3.89
CA VAL A 217 5.84 25.92 4.71
C VAL A 217 6.82 26.45 5.71
N THR A 218 7.15 27.75 5.64
CA THR A 218 8.03 28.43 6.58
C THR A 218 7.20 29.34 7.47
N PHE A 219 7.31 29.20 8.77
CA PHE A 219 6.62 30.03 9.76
C PHE A 219 7.51 30.32 10.97
N GLN A 220 7.10 31.29 11.77
CA GLN A 220 7.79 31.63 13.02
C GLN A 220 6.89 31.33 14.20
N GLU A 221 7.49 30.73 15.24
CA GLU A 221 6.85 30.48 16.53
C GLU A 221 7.89 30.74 17.64
N ASN A 222 7.51 31.55 18.61
CA ASN A 222 8.37 31.93 19.76
C ASN A 222 9.78 32.44 19.35
N GLY A 223 9.86 33.23 18.27
CA GLY A 223 11.12 33.79 17.77
C GLY A 223 12.00 32.82 16.99
N ARG A 224 11.57 31.57 16.80
CA ARG A 224 12.27 30.54 16.01
C ARG A 224 11.55 30.29 14.67
N ALA A 225 12.33 30.23 13.61
CA ALA A 225 11.81 29.86 12.29
C ALA A 225 11.76 28.32 12.16
N TYR A 226 10.65 27.83 11.65
CA TYR A 226 10.42 26.41 11.34
C TYR A 226 10.09 26.23 9.87
N ASN A 227 10.54 25.11 9.32
CA ASN A 227 10.13 24.62 8.01
C ASN A 227 9.32 23.34 8.20
N LEU A 228 8.28 23.19 7.38
CA LEU A 228 7.47 21.97 7.32
C LEU A 228 7.42 21.52 5.86
N THR A 229 7.95 20.34 5.58
CA THR A 229 8.03 19.78 4.23
C THR A 229 6.97 18.71 4.03
N ARG A 230 6.20 18.81 2.95
CA ARG A 230 5.22 17.80 2.55
C ARG A 230 5.36 17.51 1.07
N THR A 231 5.25 16.25 0.70
CA THR A 231 5.44 15.82 -0.69
C THR A 231 4.28 14.95 -1.15
N VAL A 232 3.74 15.28 -2.31
CA VAL A 232 2.72 14.51 -3.01
C VAL A 232 3.31 14.04 -4.35
N ARG A 233 3.25 12.74 -4.60
CA ARG A 233 3.63 12.15 -5.88
C ARG A 233 2.44 12.14 -6.81
N MET A 234 2.50 12.97 -7.84
CA MET A 234 1.50 13.03 -8.89
C MET A 234 1.70 11.91 -9.91
N LYS A 235 0.69 11.06 -10.06
CA LYS A 235 0.59 10.07 -11.15
C LYS A 235 -0.44 10.56 -12.15
N VAL A 236 -0.09 10.54 -13.44
CA VAL A 236 -1.01 10.85 -14.53
C VAL A 236 -1.48 9.55 -15.13
N VAL A 237 -2.79 9.36 -15.20
CA VAL A 237 -3.45 8.15 -15.70
C VAL A 237 -4.44 8.48 -16.82
N GLY A 238 -4.84 7.47 -17.60
CA GLY A 238 -5.81 7.62 -18.68
C GLY A 238 -7.17 8.10 -18.19
N SER A 239 -7.86 8.89 -19.01
CA SER A 239 -9.20 9.38 -18.67
C SER A 239 -10.22 8.24 -18.66
N PRO A 240 -11.05 8.09 -17.61
CA PRO A 240 -12.05 7.02 -17.52
C PRO A 240 -13.13 7.14 -18.59
N ASN A 241 -13.32 8.33 -19.18
CA ASN A 241 -14.25 8.54 -20.28
C ASN A 241 -13.75 7.94 -21.60
N LYS A 242 -12.44 7.69 -21.72
CA LYS A 242 -11.79 7.05 -22.87
C LYS A 242 -11.54 5.55 -22.64
N ALA A 243 -11.94 5.00 -21.51
CA ALA A 243 -11.75 3.60 -21.21
C ALA A 243 -12.66 2.72 -22.08
N LEU A 244 -12.07 1.65 -22.61
CA LEU A 244 -12.68 0.71 -23.54
C LEU A 244 -12.90 -0.66 -22.90
N PRO A 245 -13.77 -1.52 -23.48
CA PRO A 245 -13.76 -2.95 -23.20
C PRO A 245 -12.36 -3.54 -23.47
N PRO A 246 -12.03 -4.71 -22.88
CA PRO A 246 -10.74 -5.36 -23.10
C PRO A 246 -10.46 -5.58 -24.60
N GLN A 247 -9.21 -5.46 -25.02
CA GLN A 247 -8.80 -5.64 -26.42
C GLN A 247 -7.78 -6.76 -26.53
N PHE A 248 -8.07 -7.78 -27.36
CA PHE A 248 -7.15 -8.89 -27.59
C PHE A 248 -6.00 -8.49 -28.51
N THR A 249 -4.79 -8.79 -28.08
CA THR A 249 -3.60 -8.84 -28.93
C THR A 249 -3.32 -10.28 -29.36
N SER A 250 -3.58 -11.24 -28.49
CA SER A 250 -3.49 -12.68 -28.72
C SER A 250 -4.55 -13.42 -27.89
N PRO A 251 -5.15 -14.55 -28.39
CA PRO A 251 -4.97 -15.12 -29.73
C PRO A 251 -5.52 -14.23 -30.82
N ASN A 252 -4.96 -14.35 -32.02
CA ASN A 252 -5.39 -13.61 -33.19
C ASN A 252 -6.10 -14.58 -34.14
N GLU A 253 -7.24 -14.21 -34.75
CA GLU A 253 -8.02 -15.01 -35.67
C GLU A 253 -7.24 -15.52 -36.89
N LYS A 254 -6.16 -14.82 -37.25
CA LYS A 254 -5.30 -15.21 -38.39
C LYS A 254 -4.25 -16.25 -38.03
N VAL A 255 -4.03 -16.50 -36.72
CA VAL A 255 -3.01 -17.45 -36.26
C VAL A 255 -3.62 -18.83 -36.03
N VAL A 256 -3.06 -19.82 -36.69
CA VAL A 256 -3.43 -21.23 -36.50
C VAL A 256 -2.27 -21.97 -35.88
N TYR A 257 -2.46 -22.50 -34.69
CA TYR A 257 -1.47 -23.32 -33.97
C TYR A 257 -1.54 -24.77 -34.54
N LYS A 258 -0.47 -25.16 -35.26
CA LYS A 258 -0.39 -26.48 -35.90
C LYS A 258 0.57 -27.37 -35.12
N LEU A 259 0.11 -28.48 -34.57
CA LEU A 259 0.90 -29.41 -33.78
C LEU A 259 0.69 -30.86 -34.20
N GLU A 260 1.67 -31.71 -33.88
CA GLU A 260 1.60 -33.15 -33.93
C GLU A 260 1.25 -33.71 -32.54
N PRO A 261 0.57 -34.85 -32.42
CA PRO A 261 0.36 -35.52 -31.16
C PRO A 261 1.70 -35.78 -30.43
N GLY A 262 1.78 -35.46 -29.13
CA GLY A 262 2.99 -35.57 -28.31
C GLY A 262 3.77 -34.27 -28.18
N GLU A 263 3.50 -33.24 -28.98
CA GLU A 263 4.08 -31.88 -28.77
C GLU A 263 3.34 -31.16 -27.64
N ASP A 264 3.94 -30.08 -27.15
CA ASP A 264 3.34 -29.19 -26.13
C ASP A 264 2.58 -28.05 -26.82
N LEU A 265 1.32 -27.87 -26.47
CA LEU A 265 0.49 -26.76 -26.94
C LEU A 265 0.69 -25.58 -25.97
N VAL A 266 1.08 -24.43 -26.52
CA VAL A 266 1.20 -23.17 -25.75
C VAL A 266 0.35 -22.09 -26.42
N LEU A 267 -0.68 -21.63 -25.71
CA LEU A 267 -1.61 -20.62 -26.21
C LEU A 267 -1.47 -19.34 -25.36
N PRO A 268 -0.91 -18.25 -25.92
CA PRO A 268 -0.92 -16.97 -25.25
C PRO A 268 -2.30 -16.31 -25.35
N CYS A 269 -2.80 -15.81 -24.24
CA CYS A 269 -3.88 -14.84 -24.21
C CYS A 269 -3.33 -13.53 -23.70
N GLN A 270 -3.09 -12.58 -24.57
CA GLN A 270 -2.64 -11.24 -24.26
C GLN A 270 -3.76 -10.24 -24.50
N VAL A 271 -4.11 -9.51 -23.46
CA VAL A 271 -5.23 -8.57 -23.44
C VAL A 271 -4.77 -7.23 -22.95
N TYR A 272 -5.03 -6.20 -23.71
CA TYR A 272 -4.82 -4.82 -23.34
C TYR A 272 -6.04 -4.28 -22.59
N PHE A 273 -5.78 -3.67 -21.41
CA PHE A 273 -6.76 -2.98 -20.60
C PHE A 273 -6.40 -1.50 -20.48
N THR A 274 -7.33 -0.64 -20.82
CA THR A 274 -7.25 0.78 -20.47
C THR A 274 -7.43 0.97 -18.97
N PHE A 275 -6.78 1.97 -18.41
CA PHE A 275 -6.89 2.29 -16.98
C PHE A 275 -8.33 2.60 -16.58
N LEU A 276 -8.78 1.94 -15.53
CA LEU A 276 -10.04 2.19 -14.85
C LEU A 276 -9.82 2.08 -13.35
N LYS A 277 -10.00 3.19 -12.63
CA LYS A 277 -9.91 3.20 -11.18
C LYS A 277 -10.93 2.22 -10.59
N ASP A 278 -10.49 1.42 -9.63
CA ASP A 278 -11.32 0.45 -8.89
C ASP A 278 -12.00 -0.62 -9.76
N SER A 279 -11.62 -0.76 -11.03
CA SER A 279 -12.14 -1.80 -11.91
C SER A 279 -11.33 -3.09 -11.77
N ARG A 280 -12.02 -4.19 -11.49
CA ARG A 280 -11.42 -5.52 -11.61
C ARG A 280 -11.27 -5.87 -13.07
N THR A 281 -10.10 -6.35 -13.43
CA THR A 281 -9.80 -6.92 -14.75
C THR A 281 -9.60 -8.41 -14.57
N GLU A 282 -10.23 -9.20 -15.42
CA GLU A 282 -10.16 -10.66 -15.37
C GLU A 282 -9.83 -11.20 -16.75
N VAL A 283 -8.95 -12.21 -16.79
CA VAL A 283 -8.62 -12.96 -18.01
C VAL A 283 -8.62 -14.44 -17.63
N TRP A 284 -9.33 -15.28 -18.43
CA TRP A 284 -9.37 -16.72 -18.17
C TRP A 284 -9.50 -17.51 -19.46
N TRP A 285 -9.11 -18.77 -19.42
CA TRP A 285 -9.28 -19.71 -20.51
C TRP A 285 -10.44 -20.66 -20.23
N THR A 286 -11.15 -21.03 -21.28
CA THR A 286 -12.05 -22.19 -21.27
C THR A 286 -11.65 -23.22 -22.33
N ILE A 287 -11.80 -24.49 -21.96
CA ILE A 287 -11.61 -25.64 -22.85
C ILE A 287 -12.96 -26.34 -22.95
N ASP A 288 -13.54 -26.37 -24.15
CA ASP A 288 -14.90 -26.90 -24.42
C ASP A 288 -15.97 -26.31 -23.48
N GLY A 289 -15.84 -25.01 -23.16
CA GLY A 289 -16.72 -24.24 -22.25
C GLY A 289 -16.47 -24.42 -20.77
N LYS A 290 -15.52 -25.28 -20.35
CA LYS A 290 -15.15 -25.44 -18.93
C LYS A 290 -13.96 -24.56 -18.58
N ASN A 291 -14.03 -23.82 -17.46
CA ASN A 291 -12.91 -22.98 -16.99
C ASN A 291 -11.69 -23.84 -16.68
N THR A 292 -10.51 -23.38 -17.12
CA THR A 292 -9.24 -24.08 -16.89
C THR A 292 -8.90 -24.22 -15.41
N ASP A 293 -9.35 -23.29 -14.57
CA ASP A 293 -9.12 -23.34 -13.13
C ASP A 293 -9.91 -24.49 -12.44
N ASP A 294 -10.95 -25.04 -13.13
CA ASP A 294 -11.74 -26.19 -12.68
C ASP A 294 -11.29 -27.53 -13.32
N ILE A 295 -10.22 -27.52 -14.12
CA ILE A 295 -9.70 -28.70 -14.79
C ILE A 295 -8.62 -29.37 -13.94
N THR A 296 -8.82 -30.66 -13.64
CA THR A 296 -7.90 -31.45 -12.80
C THR A 296 -6.80 -32.19 -13.58
N ASP A 297 -6.76 -32.04 -14.93
CA ASP A 297 -5.74 -32.69 -15.77
C ASP A 297 -4.35 -32.08 -15.46
N PRO A 298 -3.38 -32.86 -14.98
CA PRO A 298 -2.05 -32.36 -14.59
C PRO A 298 -1.21 -31.85 -15.78
N ARG A 299 -1.60 -32.16 -17.01
CA ARG A 299 -0.98 -31.66 -18.24
C ARG A 299 -1.35 -30.22 -18.55
N VAL A 300 -2.50 -29.75 -17.99
CA VAL A 300 -3.01 -28.40 -18.20
C VAL A 300 -2.41 -27.46 -17.15
N LYS A 301 -1.68 -26.45 -17.59
CA LYS A 301 -1.10 -25.41 -16.72
C LYS A 301 -1.46 -24.04 -17.23
N VAL A 302 -1.76 -23.13 -16.30
CA VAL A 302 -2.03 -21.74 -16.62
C VAL A 302 -1.09 -20.85 -15.79
N THR A 303 -0.45 -19.89 -16.46
CA THR A 303 0.37 -18.85 -15.80
C THR A 303 -0.15 -17.49 -16.20
N GLN A 304 0.02 -16.49 -15.33
CA GLN A 304 -0.40 -15.11 -15.60
C GLN A 304 0.71 -14.14 -15.24
N SER A 305 0.88 -13.12 -16.07
CA SER A 305 1.76 -11.96 -15.82
C SER A 305 1.07 -10.69 -16.28
N GLU A 306 1.49 -9.55 -15.72
CA GLU A 306 1.02 -8.23 -16.10
C GLU A 306 2.19 -7.36 -16.54
N ILE A 307 1.98 -6.59 -17.60
CA ILE A 307 2.95 -5.63 -18.13
C ILE A 307 2.32 -4.25 -18.04
N ALA A 308 2.88 -3.40 -17.19
CA ALA A 308 2.42 -2.03 -17.04
C ALA A 308 2.72 -1.22 -18.31
N GLN A 309 1.73 -0.46 -18.75
CA GLN A 309 1.81 0.46 -19.89
C GLN A 309 1.73 1.91 -19.41
N LEU A 310 1.74 2.86 -20.35
CA LEU A 310 1.58 4.28 -20.05
C LEU A 310 0.18 4.57 -19.48
N PHE A 311 0.09 5.62 -18.67
CA PHE A 311 -1.17 6.14 -18.09
C PHE A 311 -1.97 5.14 -17.25
N GLY A 312 -1.29 4.14 -16.68
CA GLY A 312 -1.92 3.11 -15.86
C GLY A 312 -2.62 2.00 -16.64
N ASP A 313 -2.56 2.03 -17.96
CA ASP A 313 -2.97 0.93 -18.82
C ASP A 313 -2.08 -0.30 -18.56
N LYS A 314 -2.56 -1.47 -18.93
CA LYS A 314 -1.78 -2.71 -18.77
C LYS A 314 -2.11 -3.75 -19.81
N ASP A 315 -1.13 -4.57 -20.13
CA ASP A 315 -1.32 -5.86 -20.78
C ASP A 315 -1.36 -6.98 -19.73
N THR A 316 -2.37 -7.81 -19.78
CA THR A 316 -2.40 -9.05 -19.01
C THR A 316 -2.13 -10.20 -19.96
N VAL A 317 -1.14 -11.03 -19.65
CA VAL A 317 -0.80 -12.23 -20.43
C VAL A 317 -1.12 -13.46 -19.60
N ARG A 318 -2.08 -14.27 -20.09
CA ARG A 318 -2.44 -15.56 -19.47
C ARG A 318 -2.09 -16.68 -20.44
N MET A 319 -1.06 -17.46 -20.10
CA MET A 319 -0.55 -18.57 -20.92
C MET A 319 -1.25 -19.85 -20.54
N LEU A 320 -1.90 -20.51 -21.50
CA LEU A 320 -2.39 -21.88 -21.35
C LEU A 320 -1.38 -22.84 -21.99
N THR A 321 -0.91 -23.81 -21.22
CA THR A 321 0.00 -24.87 -21.70
C THR A 321 -0.64 -26.23 -21.48
N ILE A 322 -0.61 -27.08 -22.52
CA ILE A 322 -1.02 -28.48 -22.42
C ILE A 322 0.15 -29.33 -22.88
N ALA A 323 0.71 -30.10 -21.94
CA ALA A 323 1.86 -30.95 -22.22
C ALA A 323 1.44 -32.21 -22.99
N LYS A 324 2.22 -32.61 -24.00
CA LYS A 324 2.07 -33.84 -24.77
C LYS A 324 0.64 -34.02 -25.28
N VAL A 325 0.20 -33.12 -26.16
CA VAL A 325 -1.17 -33.11 -26.69
C VAL A 325 -1.53 -34.44 -27.34
N THR A 326 -2.77 -34.86 -27.13
CA THR A 326 -3.40 -36.01 -27.81
C THR A 326 -4.16 -35.57 -29.07
N PRO A 327 -4.54 -36.47 -29.96
CA PRO A 327 -5.41 -36.13 -31.11
C PRO A 327 -6.75 -35.51 -30.69
N GLU A 328 -7.27 -35.85 -29.52
CA GLU A 328 -8.48 -35.29 -28.95
C GLU A 328 -8.27 -33.84 -28.53
N ASP A 329 -7.12 -33.52 -27.92
CA ASP A 329 -6.79 -32.12 -27.51
C ASP A 329 -6.74 -31.20 -28.73
N LEU A 330 -6.30 -31.67 -29.88
CA LEU A 330 -6.23 -30.89 -31.13
C LEU A 330 -7.60 -30.60 -31.78
N LYS A 331 -8.69 -31.19 -31.24
CA LYS A 331 -10.07 -30.99 -31.70
C LYS A 331 -10.89 -30.12 -30.74
N ARG A 332 -10.36 -29.83 -29.57
CA ARG A 332 -11.05 -29.07 -28.54
C ARG A 332 -11.18 -27.60 -28.91
N ASN A 333 -12.16 -26.96 -28.28
CA ASN A 333 -12.40 -25.52 -28.42
C ASN A 333 -11.71 -24.74 -27.30
N TYR A 334 -10.74 -23.91 -27.64
CA TYR A 334 -9.97 -23.08 -26.74
C TYR A 334 -10.39 -21.63 -26.88
N ILE A 335 -11.00 -21.05 -25.83
CA ILE A 335 -11.47 -19.68 -25.86
C ILE A 335 -10.81 -18.92 -24.68
N CYS A 336 -10.16 -17.81 -24.99
CA CYS A 336 -9.76 -16.85 -23.99
C CYS A 336 -10.85 -15.80 -23.79
N HIS A 337 -11.15 -15.49 -22.54
CA HIS A 337 -12.12 -14.50 -22.12
C HIS A 337 -11.41 -13.37 -21.39
N ALA A 338 -11.93 -12.16 -21.52
CA ALA A 338 -11.46 -11.01 -20.79
C ALA A 338 -12.63 -10.11 -20.40
N ARG A 339 -12.59 -9.55 -19.19
CA ARG A 339 -13.63 -8.70 -18.64
C ARG A 339 -13.07 -7.51 -17.87
N ASN A 340 -13.71 -6.37 -18.00
CA ASN A 340 -13.59 -5.20 -17.13
C ASN A 340 -14.99 -4.59 -16.89
N SER A 341 -15.08 -3.45 -16.21
CA SER A 341 -16.38 -2.77 -15.99
C SER A 341 -17.02 -2.17 -17.23
N LYS A 342 -16.32 -2.14 -18.38
CA LYS A 342 -16.84 -1.66 -19.67
C LYS A 342 -17.39 -2.77 -20.56
N GLY A 343 -17.10 -4.03 -20.23
CA GLY A 343 -17.63 -5.18 -20.98
C GLY A 343 -16.80 -6.43 -20.84
N GLU A 344 -17.33 -7.49 -21.45
CA GLU A 344 -16.69 -8.79 -21.58
C GLU A 344 -16.50 -9.11 -23.07
N VAL A 345 -15.35 -9.65 -23.42
CA VAL A 345 -14.97 -10.06 -24.77
C VAL A 345 -14.31 -11.44 -24.72
N GLN A 346 -14.40 -12.17 -25.82
CA GLN A 346 -13.79 -13.49 -25.92
C GLN A 346 -13.15 -13.70 -27.30
N GLN A 347 -12.10 -14.52 -27.34
CA GLN A 347 -11.37 -14.83 -28.58
C GLN A 347 -10.97 -16.30 -28.62
N GLN A 348 -11.27 -16.98 -29.71
CA GLN A 348 -10.92 -18.36 -29.91
C GLN A 348 -9.49 -18.49 -30.45
N ALA A 349 -8.73 -19.45 -29.90
CA ALA A 349 -7.46 -19.89 -30.47
C ALA A 349 -7.70 -21.07 -31.45
N LEU A 350 -7.25 -20.91 -32.67
CA LEU A 350 -7.42 -21.95 -33.72
C LEU A 350 -6.29 -22.97 -33.61
N VAL A 351 -6.61 -24.18 -33.13
CA VAL A 351 -5.67 -25.30 -33.04
C VAL A 351 -6.00 -26.34 -34.09
N LYS A 352 -5.01 -26.85 -34.82
CA LYS A 352 -5.17 -27.86 -35.84
C LYS A 352 -4.04 -28.87 -35.83
N MET A 353 -4.34 -30.09 -36.22
CA MET A 353 -3.32 -31.12 -36.47
C MET A 353 -2.44 -30.72 -37.65
N LYS A 354 -1.14 -30.88 -37.52
CA LYS A 354 -0.17 -30.71 -38.60
C LYS A 354 -0.32 -31.90 -39.57
N VAL A 355 -0.68 -31.62 -40.79
CA VAL A 355 -0.76 -32.65 -41.84
C VAL A 355 0.60 -32.81 -42.48
N CYS A 356 1.24 -33.96 -42.33
CA CYS A 356 2.43 -34.30 -43.09
C CYS A 356 2.03 -34.45 -44.57
N LYS A 357 2.59 -33.63 -45.46
CA LYS A 357 2.50 -33.91 -46.91
C LYS A 357 3.26 -35.20 -47.16
N ASN A 358 2.56 -36.30 -47.42
CA ASN A 358 3.17 -37.53 -47.94
C ASN A 358 4.01 -37.18 -49.17
N GLN A 359 5.29 -37.45 -49.12
CA GLN A 359 6.12 -37.51 -50.30
C GLN A 359 5.54 -38.65 -51.17
N THR A 360 4.89 -38.29 -52.25
CA THR A 360 4.61 -39.22 -53.33
C THR A 360 5.94 -39.71 -53.88
N THR A 361 6.35 -40.91 -53.50
CA THR A 361 7.42 -41.63 -54.18
C THR A 361 7.01 -41.81 -55.62
N PRO A 362 7.78 -41.36 -56.61
CA PRO A 362 7.48 -41.73 -58.03
C PRO A 362 7.69 -43.19 -58.16
N LEU A 363 6.62 -43.92 -58.64
CA LEU A 363 6.73 -45.27 -59.16
C LEU A 363 7.71 -45.23 -60.33
N LEU A 364 8.88 -45.79 -60.14
CA LEU A 364 9.81 -46.08 -61.22
C LEU A 364 9.11 -47.12 -62.12
N ALA A 365 8.66 -46.65 -63.28
CA ALA A 365 8.28 -47.55 -64.43
C ALA A 365 9.54 -48.29 -64.89
N GLY A 366 9.55 -49.63 -64.77
CA GLY A 366 10.57 -50.45 -65.31
C GLY A 366 10.49 -50.44 -66.86
N PRO A 367 11.64 -50.61 -67.54
CA PRO A 367 11.69 -50.60 -68.97
C PRO A 367 11.11 -51.94 -69.61
N PRO A 368 10.80 -51.93 -70.90
CA PRO A 368 10.07 -52.97 -71.63
C PRO A 368 10.82 -54.31 -71.83
#